data_c89aaec3c84fa2bca5f561c265ac8d21
#
_entry.id   c89aaec3c84fa2bca5f561c265ac8d21
#
_cell.length_a   1.000
_cell.length_b   1.000
_cell.length_c   1.000
_cell.angle_alpha   90.00
_cell.angle_beta   90.00
_cell.angle_gamma   90.00
#
_symmetry.space_group_name_H-M   'P 1'
#
loop_
_entity.id
_entity.type
_entity.pdbx_description
1 polymer ?
#
loop_
_entity_poly.entity_id
_entity_poly.type
_entity_poly.pdbx_seq_one_letter_code
_entity_poly.pdbx_strand_id
1 'polypeptide(L)'
;QVEVVAQPNWKTLLDNVINGDLDGAHMLSGQPIAATIGFGTKAHIITAFTMDLNGNGITVANSIWDQMKENDPELDKDKPKHPITADSLKPIVQEKLDEGEKLQMGMVFPVSTHNYELRYWLASAGIHPGMYTKTDIGGRTDAEVELSVTPPPMMPATLEAGNIQGYCVGEP
;
A
#
# COMPACT_ATOMS: atom_id res chain seq x y z
N GLN A 1 30.89 -13.12 -11.62
CA GLN A 1 30.85 -12.11 -10.56
C GLN A 1 29.49 -11.41 -10.66
N VAL A 2 28.82 -11.19 -9.54
CA VAL A 2 27.53 -10.47 -9.45
C VAL A 2 27.79 -9.16 -8.71
N GLU A 3 27.30 -8.06 -9.28
CA GLU A 3 27.28 -6.76 -8.62
C GLU A 3 25.86 -6.44 -8.19
N VAL A 4 25.68 -6.04 -6.92
CA VAL A 4 24.39 -5.68 -6.38
C VAL A 4 24.31 -4.15 -6.24
N VAL A 5 23.34 -3.55 -6.93
CA VAL A 5 23.15 -2.10 -7.01
C VAL A 5 21.80 -1.71 -6.43
N ALA A 6 21.79 -0.86 -5.40
CA ALA A 6 20.56 -0.34 -4.82
C ALA A 6 19.85 0.62 -5.78
N GLN A 7 18.52 0.50 -5.87
CA GLN A 7 17.69 1.37 -6.69
C GLN A 7 16.82 2.27 -5.79
N PRO A 8 16.52 3.52 -6.22
CA PRO A 8 15.84 4.50 -5.38
C PRO A 8 14.36 4.17 -5.11
N ASN A 9 13.73 3.44 -6.01
CA ASN A 9 12.32 3.06 -5.90
C ASN A 9 11.98 1.88 -6.83
N TRP A 10 10.80 1.30 -6.62
CA TRP A 10 10.32 0.14 -7.36
C TRP A 10 10.08 0.40 -8.85
N LYS A 11 9.69 1.63 -9.22
CA LYS A 11 9.49 1.99 -10.63
C LYS A 11 10.82 2.02 -11.38
N THR A 12 11.82 2.73 -10.87
CA THR A 12 13.15 2.80 -11.46
C THR A 12 13.78 1.40 -11.60
N LEU A 13 13.63 0.57 -10.57
CA LEU A 13 14.11 -0.80 -10.57
C LEU A 13 13.49 -1.62 -11.70
N LEU A 14 12.16 -1.55 -11.87
CA LEU A 14 11.45 -2.22 -12.95
C LEU A 14 11.89 -1.71 -14.34
N ASP A 15 11.97 -0.38 -14.49
CA ASP A 15 12.38 0.24 -15.76
C ASP A 15 13.79 -0.18 -16.17
N ASN A 16 14.74 -0.24 -15.22
CA ASN A 16 16.12 -0.64 -15.48
C ASN A 16 16.24 -2.12 -15.91
N VAL A 17 15.39 -2.99 -15.37
CA VAL A 17 15.33 -4.40 -15.86
C VAL A 17 14.71 -4.47 -17.24
N ILE A 18 13.65 -3.71 -17.52
CA ILE A 18 13.01 -3.65 -18.84
C ILE A 18 13.98 -3.13 -19.90
N ASN A 19 14.76 -2.11 -19.58
CA ASN A 19 15.71 -1.48 -20.49
C ASN A 19 17.01 -2.29 -20.67
N GLY A 20 17.27 -3.28 -19.79
CA GLY A 20 18.50 -4.06 -19.79
C GLY A 20 19.68 -3.37 -19.08
N ASP A 21 19.43 -2.33 -18.32
CA ASP A 21 20.43 -1.68 -17.45
C ASP A 21 20.75 -2.55 -16.22
N LEU A 22 19.84 -3.44 -15.86
CA LEU A 22 20.01 -4.50 -14.87
C LEU A 22 19.64 -5.85 -15.49
N ASP A 23 20.47 -6.88 -15.25
CA ASP A 23 20.20 -8.25 -15.70
C ASP A 23 19.05 -8.92 -14.96
N GLY A 24 18.76 -8.47 -13.74
CA GLY A 24 17.66 -8.94 -12.89
C GLY A 24 17.54 -8.11 -11.63
N ALA A 25 16.45 -8.27 -10.89
CA ALA A 25 16.23 -7.53 -9.66
C ALA A 25 15.31 -8.28 -8.69
N HIS A 26 15.42 -7.95 -7.42
CA HIS A 26 14.41 -8.26 -6.42
C HIS A 26 13.22 -7.31 -6.62
N MET A 27 12.06 -7.87 -6.94
CA MET A 27 10.84 -7.10 -7.25
C MET A 27 9.66 -7.53 -6.38
N LEU A 28 8.70 -6.62 -6.26
CA LEU A 28 7.36 -6.96 -5.75
C LEU A 28 6.69 -7.95 -6.70
N SER A 29 6.08 -9.00 -6.18
CA SER A 29 5.50 -10.10 -6.97
C SER A 29 4.48 -9.65 -8.03
N GLY A 30 3.78 -8.56 -7.79
CA GLY A 30 2.82 -7.98 -8.74
C GLY A 30 3.47 -7.29 -9.95
N GLN A 31 4.72 -6.84 -9.86
CA GLN A 31 5.37 -6.09 -10.93
C GLN A 31 5.63 -6.90 -12.20
N PRO A 32 6.25 -8.11 -12.16
CA PRO A 32 6.44 -8.92 -13.36
C PRO A 32 5.12 -9.40 -13.97
N ILE A 33 4.11 -9.67 -13.14
CA ILE A 33 2.77 -10.04 -13.62
C ILE A 33 2.13 -8.86 -14.36
N ALA A 34 2.13 -7.67 -13.77
CA ALA A 34 1.59 -6.46 -14.37
C ALA A 34 2.27 -6.12 -15.71
N ALA A 35 3.60 -6.20 -15.75
CA ALA A 35 4.36 -5.98 -16.97
C ALA A 35 4.00 -7.00 -18.08
N THR A 36 3.84 -8.27 -17.73
CA THR A 36 3.49 -9.34 -18.68
C THR A 36 2.11 -9.13 -19.31
N ILE A 37 1.10 -8.74 -18.52
CA ILE A 37 -0.27 -8.50 -19.02
C ILE A 37 -0.46 -7.10 -19.64
N GLY A 38 0.54 -6.21 -19.48
CA GLY A 38 0.51 -4.84 -20.01
C GLY A 38 -0.29 -3.86 -19.15
N PHE A 39 -0.37 -4.09 -17.84
CA PHE A 39 -0.89 -3.12 -16.90
C PHE A 39 0.23 -2.12 -16.55
N GLY A 40 0.15 -0.93 -17.11
CA GLY A 40 1.24 0.05 -17.16
C GLY A 40 2.15 -0.20 -18.37
N THR A 41 3.43 -0.50 -18.15
CA THR A 41 4.38 -0.83 -19.23
C THR A 41 4.29 -2.31 -19.57
N LYS A 42 4.09 -2.65 -20.84
CA LYS A 42 4.12 -4.05 -21.30
C LYS A 42 5.56 -4.50 -21.55
N ALA A 43 5.98 -5.54 -20.85
CA ALA A 43 7.29 -6.15 -21.05
C ALA A 43 7.26 -7.65 -20.70
N HIS A 44 8.15 -8.43 -21.32
CA HIS A 44 8.31 -9.83 -20.99
C HIS A 44 9.36 -9.99 -19.89
N ILE A 45 8.88 -10.20 -18.67
CA ILE A 45 9.71 -10.43 -17.49
C ILE A 45 9.36 -11.79 -16.89
N ILE A 46 10.37 -12.55 -16.51
CA ILE A 46 10.20 -13.85 -15.85
C ILE A 46 10.57 -13.75 -14.36
N THR A 47 9.90 -14.53 -13.54
CA THR A 47 10.25 -14.73 -12.13
C THR A 47 11.00 -16.04 -12.00
N ALA A 48 12.27 -15.99 -11.62
CA ALA A 48 13.10 -17.18 -11.46
C ALA A 48 12.78 -17.95 -10.17
N PHE A 49 12.53 -17.23 -9.07
CA PHE A 49 12.19 -17.79 -7.75
C PHE A 49 11.62 -16.69 -6.83
N THR A 50 10.94 -17.11 -5.77
CA THR A 50 10.50 -16.23 -4.67
C THR A 50 11.54 -16.21 -3.57
N MET A 51 11.76 -15.03 -2.96
CA MET A 51 12.80 -14.84 -1.95
C MET A 51 12.23 -14.68 -0.54
N ASP A 52 10.97 -14.26 -0.42
CA ASP A 52 10.36 -13.84 0.82
C ASP A 52 8.94 -14.41 0.96
N LEU A 53 8.61 -14.84 2.18
CA LEU A 53 7.30 -15.34 2.57
C LEU A 53 6.70 -14.52 3.72
N ASN A 54 7.36 -13.42 4.14
CA ASN A 54 6.86 -12.55 5.19
C ASN A 54 5.58 -11.85 4.75
N GLY A 55 4.74 -11.54 5.72
CA GLY A 55 3.48 -10.82 5.52
C GLY A 55 3.68 -9.31 5.38
N ASN A 56 2.55 -8.63 5.26
CA ASN A 56 2.49 -7.19 5.29
C ASN A 56 1.74 -6.73 6.54
N GLY A 57 2.13 -5.58 7.08
CA GLY A 57 1.47 -4.93 8.20
C GLY A 57 0.80 -3.63 7.77
N ILE A 58 -0.41 -3.37 8.27
CA ILE A 58 -1.08 -2.07 8.17
C ILE A 58 -0.82 -1.32 9.46
N THR A 59 -0.16 -0.17 9.35
CA THR A 59 0.14 0.75 10.46
C THR A 59 -0.72 1.99 10.33
N VAL A 60 -1.29 2.45 11.42
CA VAL A 60 -2.01 3.74 11.51
C VAL A 60 -1.33 4.65 12.54
N ALA A 61 -1.50 5.96 12.40
CA ALA A 61 -1.04 6.92 13.39
C ALA A 61 -1.74 6.70 14.74
N ASN A 62 -1.04 6.98 15.85
CA ASN A 62 -1.63 6.81 17.18
C ASN A 62 -2.93 7.59 17.35
N SER A 63 -3.04 8.78 16.78
CA SER A 63 -4.28 9.58 16.81
C SER A 63 -5.45 8.89 16.09
N ILE A 64 -5.19 8.15 15.02
CA ILE A 64 -6.19 7.34 14.33
C ILE A 64 -6.53 6.10 15.17
N TRP A 65 -5.52 5.45 15.74
CA TRP A 65 -5.73 4.29 16.61
C TRP A 65 -6.56 4.62 17.84
N ASP A 66 -6.32 5.78 18.46
CA ASP A 66 -7.11 6.23 19.61
C ASP A 66 -8.58 6.44 19.23
N GLN A 67 -8.87 7.08 18.10
CA GLN A 67 -10.22 7.23 17.57
C GLN A 67 -10.86 5.87 17.19
N MET A 68 -10.09 4.95 16.63
CA MET A 68 -10.58 3.59 16.34
C MET A 68 -10.98 2.86 17.63
N LYS A 69 -10.25 3.02 18.74
CA LYS A 69 -10.60 2.47 20.06
C LYS A 69 -11.87 3.13 20.65
N GLU A 70 -12.08 4.42 20.43
CA GLU A 70 -13.31 5.10 20.80
C GLU A 70 -14.52 4.55 20.05
N ASN A 71 -14.34 4.23 18.76
CA ASN A 71 -15.38 3.64 17.91
C ASN A 71 -15.61 2.14 18.19
N ASP A 72 -14.60 1.43 18.65
CA ASP A 72 -14.66 0.01 19.03
C ASP A 72 -13.83 -0.25 20.32
N PRO A 73 -14.45 -0.22 21.50
CA PRO A 73 -13.75 -0.48 22.77
C PRO A 73 -13.11 -1.86 22.90
N GLU A 74 -13.46 -2.84 22.05
CA GLU A 74 -12.80 -4.15 22.06
C GLU A 74 -11.33 -4.05 21.62
N LEU A 75 -10.96 -2.98 20.89
CA LEU A 75 -9.59 -2.69 20.48
C LEU A 75 -8.70 -2.20 21.62
N ASP A 76 -9.28 -1.68 22.70
CA ASP A 76 -8.53 -1.18 23.86
C ASP A 76 -8.11 -2.28 24.87
N LYS A 77 -8.37 -3.54 24.55
CA LYS A 77 -7.93 -4.67 25.36
C LYS A 77 -6.43 -4.94 25.16
N ASP A 78 -5.76 -5.48 26.18
CA ASP A 78 -4.34 -5.90 26.10
C ASP A 78 -4.02 -6.79 24.90
N LYS A 79 -5.02 -7.56 24.47
CA LYS A 79 -4.94 -8.44 23.29
C LYS A 79 -6.25 -8.34 22.50
N PRO A 80 -6.35 -7.36 21.61
CA PRO A 80 -7.52 -7.25 20.75
C PRO A 80 -7.67 -8.49 19.87
N LYS A 81 -8.91 -8.86 19.60
CA LYS A 81 -9.20 -10.03 18.75
C LYS A 81 -8.82 -9.75 17.30
N HIS A 82 -8.03 -10.62 16.73
CA HIS A 82 -7.72 -10.60 15.30
C HIS A 82 -8.73 -11.41 14.46
N PRO A 83 -8.94 -11.04 13.18
CA PRO A 83 -8.36 -9.88 12.50
C PRO A 83 -8.98 -8.56 12.97
N ILE A 84 -8.18 -7.49 13.02
CA ILE A 84 -8.68 -6.12 13.24
C ILE A 84 -9.19 -5.60 11.90
N THR A 85 -10.49 -5.39 11.79
CA THR A 85 -11.15 -4.89 10.58
C THR A 85 -11.10 -3.36 10.50
N ALA A 86 -11.42 -2.79 9.35
CA ALA A 86 -11.50 -1.34 9.17
C ALA A 86 -12.85 -0.74 9.62
N ASP A 87 -13.73 -1.52 10.27
CA ASP A 87 -15.06 -1.03 10.68
C ASP A 87 -14.95 0.18 11.61
N SER A 88 -14.02 0.16 12.56
CA SER A 88 -13.77 1.26 13.49
C SER A 88 -13.11 2.48 12.82
N LEU A 89 -12.49 2.32 11.66
CA LEU A 89 -11.94 3.41 10.84
C LEU A 89 -13.03 4.14 10.05
N LYS A 90 -14.12 3.46 9.69
CA LYS A 90 -15.15 4.00 8.81
C LYS A 90 -15.77 5.33 9.29
N PRO A 91 -16.12 5.52 10.59
CA PRO A 91 -16.62 6.81 11.07
C PRO A 91 -15.61 7.95 10.86
N ILE A 92 -14.32 7.66 11.05
CA ILE A 92 -13.23 8.64 10.88
C ILE A 92 -13.12 9.07 9.40
N VAL A 93 -13.21 8.10 8.49
CA VAL A 93 -13.22 8.39 7.04
C VAL A 93 -14.43 9.25 6.67
N GLN A 94 -15.62 8.93 7.21
CA GLN A 94 -16.84 9.69 6.92
C GLN A 94 -16.75 11.13 7.44
N GLU A 95 -16.23 11.34 8.65
CA GLU A 95 -16.01 12.66 9.21
C GLU A 95 -15.10 13.51 8.33
N LYS A 96 -13.98 12.93 7.84
CA LYS A 96 -13.08 13.59 6.91
C LYS A 96 -13.77 13.96 5.58
N LEU A 97 -14.57 13.07 5.04
CA LEU A 97 -15.34 13.34 3.82
C LEU A 97 -16.37 14.46 4.01
N ASP A 98 -17.03 14.53 5.17
CA ASP A 98 -17.99 15.57 5.50
C ASP A 98 -17.30 16.95 5.65
N GLU A 99 -16.02 16.96 6.03
CA GLU A 99 -15.14 18.15 6.04
C GLU A 99 -14.61 18.52 4.65
N GLY A 100 -14.87 17.69 3.62
CA GLY A 100 -14.35 17.87 2.26
C GLY A 100 -12.89 17.41 2.10
N GLU A 101 -12.40 16.62 3.05
CA GLU A 101 -11.06 16.05 3.06
C GLU A 101 -11.10 14.53 2.86
N LYS A 102 -9.94 13.93 2.62
CA LYS A 102 -9.77 12.46 2.59
C LYS A 102 -8.65 12.04 3.53
N LEU A 103 -8.86 10.90 4.18
CA LEU A 103 -7.79 10.23 4.89
C LEU A 103 -6.69 9.83 3.89
N GLN A 104 -5.43 10.10 4.23
CA GLN A 104 -4.28 9.81 3.38
C GLN A 104 -3.58 8.55 3.89
N MET A 105 -3.36 7.56 3.02
CA MET A 105 -2.61 6.36 3.38
C MET A 105 -1.50 6.06 2.37
N GLY A 106 -0.36 5.63 2.89
CA GLY A 106 0.80 5.25 2.09
C GLY A 106 0.71 3.80 1.59
N MET A 107 1.04 3.59 0.33
CA MET A 107 1.24 2.26 -0.25
C MET A 107 2.58 2.21 -0.97
N VAL A 108 3.14 1.01 -1.11
CA VAL A 108 4.49 0.84 -1.67
C VAL A 108 4.51 1.06 -3.18
N PHE A 109 3.54 0.48 -3.88
CA PHE A 109 3.41 0.57 -5.33
C PHE A 109 2.00 0.11 -5.78
N PRO A 110 1.42 0.67 -6.87
CA PRO A 110 0.06 0.33 -7.31
C PRO A 110 -0.20 -1.15 -7.56
N VAL A 111 0.80 -1.89 -8.06
CA VAL A 111 0.71 -3.33 -8.32
C VAL A 111 1.48 -4.15 -7.27
N SER A 112 1.34 -3.80 -6.01
CA SER A 112 1.93 -4.50 -4.88
C SER A 112 0.88 -5.19 -4.01
N THR A 113 1.26 -6.27 -3.33
CA THR A 113 0.42 -6.94 -2.32
C THR A 113 0.02 -5.97 -1.22
N HIS A 114 0.93 -5.09 -0.78
CA HIS A 114 0.67 -4.03 0.19
C HIS A 114 -0.54 -3.16 -0.19
N ASN A 115 -0.60 -2.72 -1.45
CA ASN A 115 -1.72 -1.93 -1.95
C ASN A 115 -3.02 -2.75 -2.04
N TYR A 116 -2.93 -4.01 -2.48
CA TYR A 116 -4.11 -4.86 -2.59
C TYR A 116 -4.68 -5.24 -1.21
N GLU A 117 -3.84 -5.53 -0.24
CA GLU A 117 -4.27 -5.83 1.13
C GLU A 117 -4.86 -4.62 1.83
N LEU A 118 -4.24 -3.44 1.67
CA LEU A 118 -4.79 -2.19 2.19
C LEU A 118 -6.18 -1.89 1.61
N ARG A 119 -6.34 -2.05 0.29
CA ARG A 119 -7.63 -1.89 -0.39
C ARG A 119 -8.65 -2.92 0.07
N TYR A 120 -8.24 -4.17 0.23
CA TYR A 120 -9.10 -5.23 0.74
C TYR A 120 -9.58 -4.93 2.16
N TRP A 121 -8.67 -4.49 3.03
CA TRP A 121 -9.01 -4.10 4.40
C TRP A 121 -10.02 -2.96 4.44
N LEU A 122 -9.82 -1.89 3.68
CA LEU A 122 -10.78 -0.78 3.56
C LEU A 122 -12.12 -1.24 3.01
N ALA A 123 -12.12 -1.97 1.90
CA ALA A 123 -13.34 -2.45 1.23
C ALA A 123 -14.14 -3.41 2.10
N SER A 124 -13.49 -4.21 2.97
CA SER A 124 -14.18 -5.13 3.89
C SER A 124 -15.09 -4.41 4.88
N ALA A 125 -14.79 -3.16 5.21
CA ALA A 125 -15.62 -2.28 6.04
C ALA A 125 -16.61 -1.42 5.22
N GLY A 126 -16.64 -1.60 3.90
CA GLY A 126 -17.45 -0.79 2.99
C GLY A 126 -16.92 0.63 2.80
N ILE A 127 -15.62 0.84 2.99
CA ILE A 127 -14.91 2.07 2.62
C ILE A 127 -14.41 1.88 1.17
N HIS A 128 -14.76 2.80 0.28
CA HIS A 128 -14.38 2.67 -1.14
C HIS A 128 -12.91 3.03 -1.35
N PRO A 129 -12.03 2.05 -1.69
CA PRO A 129 -10.60 2.31 -1.81
C PRO A 129 -10.18 2.92 -3.15
N GLY A 130 -11.15 3.23 -4.02
CA GLY A 130 -10.95 3.65 -5.40
C GLY A 130 -10.92 2.50 -6.40
N MET A 131 -11.15 2.83 -7.68
CA MET A 131 -11.15 1.88 -8.79
C MET A 131 -10.02 2.14 -9.76
N TYR A 132 -9.44 1.07 -10.28
CA TYR A 132 -8.50 1.13 -11.40
C TYR A 132 -9.26 1.39 -12.70
N THR A 133 -8.77 2.31 -13.49
CA THR A 133 -9.28 2.57 -14.85
C THR A 133 -8.12 2.53 -15.84
N LYS A 134 -8.43 2.57 -17.14
CA LYS A 134 -7.39 2.63 -18.19
C LYS A 134 -6.52 3.89 -18.10
N THR A 135 -7.07 4.97 -17.53
CA THR A 135 -6.42 6.27 -17.39
C THR A 135 -5.92 6.53 -15.97
N ASP A 136 -6.41 5.76 -14.99
CA ASP A 136 -5.97 5.83 -13.59
C ASP A 136 -5.53 4.45 -13.10
N ILE A 137 -4.29 4.11 -13.41
CA ILE A 137 -3.65 2.86 -12.93
C ILE A 137 -3.25 2.93 -11.44
N GLY A 138 -3.35 4.10 -10.81
CA GLY A 138 -3.20 4.28 -9.37
C GLY A 138 -4.46 3.89 -8.59
N GLY A 139 -5.60 3.77 -9.28
CA GLY A 139 -6.86 3.33 -8.68
C GLY A 139 -7.44 4.33 -7.69
N ARG A 140 -7.47 5.62 -8.04
CA ARG A 140 -7.98 6.71 -7.18
C ARG A 140 -9.41 7.13 -7.51
N THR A 141 -9.94 6.63 -8.63
CA THR A 141 -11.29 6.96 -9.08
C THR A 141 -12.31 6.57 -8.01
N ASP A 142 -13.14 7.52 -7.60
CA ASP A 142 -14.19 7.39 -6.57
C ASP A 142 -13.67 6.95 -5.17
N ALA A 143 -12.38 7.13 -4.89
CA ALA A 143 -11.81 6.75 -3.60
C ALA A 143 -12.32 7.63 -2.45
N GLU A 144 -12.70 7.02 -1.34
CA GLU A 144 -13.01 7.69 -0.06
C GLU A 144 -11.75 7.92 0.78
N VAL A 145 -10.70 7.13 0.52
CA VAL A 145 -9.37 7.26 1.13
C VAL A 145 -8.36 7.46 0.01
N GLU A 146 -7.48 8.43 0.14
CA GLU A 146 -6.42 8.69 -0.86
C GLU A 146 -5.23 7.77 -0.58
N LEU A 147 -4.91 6.91 -1.54
CA LEU A 147 -3.76 6.01 -1.47
C LEU A 147 -2.61 6.57 -2.32
N SER A 148 -1.50 6.92 -1.68
CA SER A 148 -0.33 7.51 -2.33
C SER A 148 0.88 6.57 -2.28
N VAL A 149 1.69 6.60 -3.35
CA VAL A 149 2.96 5.86 -3.36
C VAL A 149 3.94 6.55 -2.42
N THR A 150 4.33 5.83 -1.37
CA THR A 150 5.31 6.29 -0.40
C THR A 150 6.41 5.23 -0.30
N PRO A 151 7.67 5.56 -0.58
CA PRO A 151 8.78 4.61 -0.43
C PRO A 151 8.86 4.10 1.02
N PRO A 152 9.04 2.80 1.26
CA PRO A 152 9.06 2.22 2.61
C PRO A 152 9.95 2.95 3.61
N PRO A 153 11.19 3.35 3.27
CA PRO A 153 12.05 4.08 4.22
C PRO A 153 11.51 5.46 4.61
N MET A 154 10.60 6.04 3.81
CA MET A 154 10.01 7.36 4.07
C MET A 154 8.70 7.29 4.85
N MET A 155 8.07 6.11 4.92
CA MET A 155 6.74 5.96 5.55
C MET A 155 6.69 6.43 7.01
N PRO A 156 7.64 6.05 7.91
CA PRO A 156 7.59 6.51 9.29
C PRO A 156 7.67 8.04 9.41
N ALA A 157 8.60 8.67 8.71
CA ALA A 157 8.77 10.11 8.73
C ALA A 157 7.56 10.86 8.13
N THR A 158 6.96 10.30 7.09
CA THR A 158 5.76 10.86 6.43
C THR A 158 4.52 10.75 7.34
N LEU A 159 4.42 9.66 8.11
CA LEU A 159 3.38 9.47 9.13
C LEU A 159 3.58 10.44 10.30
N GLU A 160 4.82 10.56 10.82
CA GLU A 160 5.16 11.47 11.92
C GLU A 160 4.88 12.94 11.53
N ALA A 161 5.14 13.31 10.28
CA ALA A 161 4.83 14.63 9.75
C ALA A 161 3.32 14.89 9.52
N GLY A 162 2.46 13.87 9.67
CA GLY A 162 1.02 13.96 9.46
C GLY A 162 0.58 14.01 7.99
N ASN A 163 1.50 13.79 7.05
CA ASN A 163 1.19 13.79 5.61
C ASN A 163 0.43 12.53 5.16
N ILE A 164 0.57 11.44 5.91
CA ILE A 164 -0.27 10.24 5.81
C ILE A 164 -0.73 9.85 7.23
N GLN A 165 -1.89 9.22 7.34
CA GLN A 165 -2.45 8.75 8.61
C GLN A 165 -2.30 7.25 8.81
N GLY A 166 -1.78 6.56 7.81
CA GLY A 166 -1.45 5.15 7.87
C GLY A 166 -0.72 4.68 6.62
N TYR A 167 -0.22 3.47 6.64
CA TYR A 167 0.42 2.83 5.49
C TYR A 167 0.42 1.30 5.60
N CYS A 168 0.66 0.64 4.47
CA CYS A 168 0.92 -0.80 4.43
C CYS A 168 2.32 -1.06 3.87
N VAL A 169 3.10 -1.86 4.58
CA VAL A 169 4.49 -2.20 4.24
C VAL A 169 4.78 -3.64 4.65
N GLY A 170 5.79 -4.27 4.01
CA GLY A 170 6.25 -5.61 4.39
C GLY A 170 6.81 -5.62 5.81
N GLU A 171 6.51 -6.68 6.53
CA GLU A 171 7.13 -6.95 7.82
C GLU A 171 8.57 -7.45 7.63
N PRO A 172 9.50 -7.12 8.55
CA PRO A 172 10.88 -7.57 8.51
C PRO A 172 11.02 -9.08 8.71
#